data_478bb3ed4e431362b4632d61745d5059
#
_entry.id   478bb3ed4e431362b4632d61745d5059
#
_cell.length_a   1.000
_cell.length_b   1.000
_cell.length_c   1.000
_cell.angle_alpha   90.00
_cell.angle_beta   90.00
_cell.angle_gamma   90.00
#
_symmetry.space_group_name_H-M   'P 1'
#
loop_
_entity.id
_entity.type
_entity.pdbx_description
1 polymer ?
#
loop_
_entity_poly.entity_id
_entity_poly.type
_entity_poly.pdbx_seq_one_letter_code
_entity_poly.pdbx_strand_id
1 'polypeptide(L)'
;GVDKAKTMTELCDRQTGAVKKLIVSQNGALRGIFVARDNATKVSATDGLDADVFTALAKAQQMAEWSTTDLYAPLFFILEGRGYTGTTLKDLSNETYNRVGVLLGDTEADSQGACVGTLAGRLASLPVQRNIGRVKNGALKTTLLYVGKKKVEEDSEVISSIHDKGYIIARKYVGRSGYFFADDRLACVETDDYAHLSNRRVIDKAYRIAYNTLLDMMLDELEINSDGTMQTGVITSWQQTVENAINRSMTAAGELSAGNNGEGCSCYIDPKQNVVATSKVEMTLKVRPFGYARYVDVNLGFQVTTV
;
A
#
# COMPACT_ATOMS: atom_id res chain seq x y z
N GLY A 1 17.31 -3.08 -10.99
CA GLY A 1 18.77 -2.93 -10.96
C GLY A 1 19.38 -3.70 -9.80
N VAL A 2 20.62 -4.10 -9.93
CA VAL A 2 21.35 -4.86 -8.90
C VAL A 2 22.59 -4.06 -8.49
N ASP A 3 22.70 -3.73 -7.19
CA ASP A 3 23.92 -3.20 -6.58
C ASP A 3 24.17 -3.99 -5.29
N LYS A 4 24.99 -5.04 -5.42
CA LYS A 4 25.27 -5.97 -4.34
C LYS A 4 26.09 -5.37 -3.18
N ALA A 5 26.73 -4.23 -3.40
CA ALA A 5 27.57 -3.56 -2.41
C ALA A 5 26.76 -2.66 -1.45
N LYS A 6 25.49 -2.36 -1.79
CA LYS A 6 24.68 -1.41 -1.06
C LYS A 6 23.70 -2.07 -0.08
N THR A 7 23.48 -1.42 1.05
CA THR A 7 22.42 -1.77 2.00
C THR A 7 21.06 -1.29 1.48
N MET A 8 19.95 -1.81 2.04
CA MET A 8 18.60 -1.29 1.72
C MET A 8 18.46 0.18 2.13
N THR A 9 19.07 0.55 3.25
CA THR A 9 19.13 1.94 3.73
C THR A 9 19.80 2.86 2.71
N GLU A 10 20.97 2.45 2.16
CA GLU A 10 21.66 3.24 1.13
C GLU A 10 20.90 3.28 -0.20
N LEU A 11 20.24 2.18 -0.59
CA LEU A 11 19.43 2.13 -1.80
C LEU A 11 18.23 3.09 -1.72
N CYS A 12 17.60 3.17 -0.54
CA CYS A 12 16.43 4.01 -0.27
C CYS A 12 16.80 5.45 0.14
N ASP A 13 18.08 5.81 0.24
CA ASP A 13 18.48 7.17 0.61
C ASP A 13 18.00 8.19 -0.42
N ARG A 14 17.27 9.21 0.04
CA ARG A 14 16.66 10.22 -0.83
C ARG A 14 17.69 11.05 -1.62
N GLN A 15 18.90 11.22 -1.11
CA GLN A 15 19.91 12.07 -1.78
C GLN A 15 20.78 11.27 -2.74
N THR A 16 21.26 10.11 -2.31
CA THR A 16 22.31 9.37 -3.00
C THR A 16 21.85 8.01 -3.52
N GLY A 17 20.68 7.52 -3.07
CA GLY A 17 20.20 6.17 -3.34
C GLY A 17 19.89 5.91 -4.82
N ALA A 18 20.17 4.69 -5.26
CA ALA A 18 19.89 4.26 -6.63
C ALA A 18 18.38 4.26 -6.94
N VAL A 19 17.53 4.05 -5.94
CA VAL A 19 16.07 4.09 -6.07
C VAL A 19 15.57 5.46 -6.53
N LYS A 20 16.18 6.57 -6.06
CA LYS A 20 15.84 7.90 -6.55
C LYS A 20 16.03 8.03 -8.06
N LYS A 21 17.17 7.57 -8.56
CA LYS A 21 17.47 7.60 -10.01
C LYS A 21 16.46 6.77 -10.79
N LEU A 22 16.07 5.62 -10.26
CA LEU A 22 15.04 4.76 -10.85
C LEU A 22 13.68 5.49 -10.91
N ILE A 23 13.23 6.11 -9.82
CA ILE A 23 11.95 6.85 -9.76
C ILE A 23 11.95 7.97 -10.81
N VAL A 24 12.99 8.78 -10.86
CA VAL A 24 13.10 9.89 -11.80
C VAL A 24 13.10 9.39 -13.24
N SER A 25 13.88 8.34 -13.56
CA SER A 25 13.98 7.80 -14.91
C SER A 25 12.67 7.20 -15.44
N GLN A 26 11.81 6.75 -14.54
CA GLN A 26 10.51 6.15 -14.91
C GLN A 26 9.36 7.15 -15.01
N ASN A 27 9.62 8.44 -14.78
CA ASN A 27 8.67 9.52 -15.00
C ASN A 27 7.24 9.23 -14.51
N GLY A 28 7.09 8.84 -13.25
CA GLY A 28 5.79 8.53 -12.64
C GLY A 28 5.17 7.18 -13.03
N ALA A 29 5.83 6.33 -13.81
CA ALA A 29 5.27 5.03 -14.19
C ALA A 29 5.25 4.01 -13.04
N LEU A 30 6.14 4.14 -12.05
CA LEU A 30 6.21 3.22 -10.92
C LEU A 30 5.00 3.36 -9.97
N ARG A 31 4.57 2.23 -9.43
CA ARG A 31 3.49 2.14 -8.43
C ARG A 31 3.99 1.57 -7.10
N GLY A 32 5.00 0.73 -7.14
CA GLY A 32 5.62 0.12 -5.97
C GLY A 32 7.05 -0.27 -6.24
N ILE A 33 7.86 -0.26 -5.19
CA ILE A 33 9.27 -0.63 -5.23
C ILE A 33 9.49 -1.75 -4.23
N PHE A 34 10.14 -2.80 -4.69
CA PHE A 34 10.49 -3.97 -3.91
C PHE A 34 12.01 -3.97 -3.72
N VAL A 35 12.45 -3.95 -2.46
CA VAL A 35 13.86 -3.86 -2.10
C VAL A 35 14.29 -5.15 -1.44
N ALA A 36 15.28 -5.81 -2.03
CA ALA A 36 15.89 -7.02 -1.52
C ALA A 36 17.41 -6.92 -1.62
N ARG A 37 18.10 -7.69 -0.78
CA ARG A 37 19.57 -7.81 -0.80
C ARG A 37 20.00 -9.21 -1.25
N ASP A 38 21.27 -9.32 -1.62
CA ASP A 38 21.88 -10.62 -1.89
C ASP A 38 21.91 -11.48 -0.61
N ASN A 39 21.38 -12.69 -0.66
CA ASN A 39 21.30 -13.60 0.48
C ASN A 39 22.69 -13.96 1.04
N ALA A 40 23.75 -13.92 0.21
CA ALA A 40 25.12 -14.14 0.66
C ALA A 40 25.68 -12.99 1.53
N THR A 41 25.01 -11.84 1.61
CA THR A 41 25.48 -10.72 2.44
C THR A 41 25.28 -11.04 3.92
N LYS A 42 26.31 -10.74 4.72
CA LYS A 42 26.26 -10.96 6.17
C LYS A 42 25.09 -10.20 6.82
N VAL A 43 24.35 -10.88 7.68
CA VAL A 43 23.28 -10.33 8.50
C VAL A 43 23.83 -9.84 9.82
N SER A 44 23.37 -8.67 10.27
CA SER A 44 23.58 -8.15 11.62
C SER A 44 22.23 -8.04 12.31
N ALA A 45 21.81 -9.11 12.98
CA ALA A 45 20.47 -9.20 13.55
C ALA A 45 20.30 -8.29 14.77
N THR A 46 19.21 -7.50 14.76
CA THR A 46 18.73 -6.69 15.87
C THR A 46 17.21 -6.79 15.88
N ASP A 47 16.61 -6.96 17.05
CA ASP A 47 15.15 -7.06 17.18
C ASP A 47 14.49 -8.07 16.22
N GLY A 48 15.16 -9.21 16.03
CA GLY A 48 14.66 -10.35 15.26
C GLY A 48 14.93 -10.35 13.76
N LEU A 49 15.42 -9.24 13.16
CA LEU A 49 15.81 -9.12 11.74
C LEU A 49 17.17 -8.45 11.58
N ASP A 50 17.64 -8.37 10.34
CA ASP A 50 18.81 -7.53 9.99
C ASP A 50 18.50 -6.07 10.33
N ALA A 51 19.40 -5.40 11.06
CA ALA A 51 19.27 -4.01 11.47
C ALA A 51 19.03 -3.05 10.30
N ASP A 52 19.55 -3.38 9.10
CA ASP A 52 19.33 -2.62 7.87
C ASP A 52 17.84 -2.53 7.48
N VAL A 53 17.02 -3.55 7.80
CA VAL A 53 15.57 -3.52 7.53
C VAL A 53 14.91 -2.34 8.25
N PHE A 54 15.22 -2.19 9.54
CA PHE A 54 14.60 -1.14 10.37
C PHE A 54 15.09 0.26 10.04
N THR A 55 16.36 0.41 9.71
CA THR A 55 16.90 1.71 9.27
C THR A 55 16.41 2.10 7.88
N ALA A 56 16.14 1.13 7.02
CA ALA A 56 15.59 1.36 5.69
C ALA A 56 14.12 1.82 5.70
N LEU A 57 13.31 1.48 6.74
CA LEU A 57 11.91 1.89 6.85
C LEU A 57 11.74 3.41 6.71
N ALA A 58 12.44 4.18 7.53
CA ALA A 58 12.36 5.65 7.49
C ALA A 58 12.85 6.22 6.15
N LYS A 59 13.90 5.65 5.57
CA LYS A 59 14.44 6.09 4.27
C LYS A 59 13.46 5.79 3.12
N ALA A 60 12.84 4.62 3.14
CA ALA A 60 11.82 4.23 2.15
C ALA A 60 10.57 5.12 2.26
N GLN A 61 10.11 5.42 3.49
CA GLN A 61 8.99 6.33 3.72
C GLN A 61 9.29 7.74 3.17
N GLN A 62 10.43 8.32 3.52
CA GLN A 62 10.86 9.64 3.04
C GLN A 62 10.97 9.68 1.51
N MET A 63 11.45 8.61 0.88
CA MET A 63 11.53 8.50 -0.57
C MET A 63 10.15 8.45 -1.21
N ALA A 64 9.20 7.68 -0.62
CA ALA A 64 7.83 7.58 -1.10
C ALA A 64 7.06 8.90 -0.93
N GLU A 65 7.25 9.60 0.18
CA GLU A 65 6.67 10.92 0.42
C GLU A 65 7.19 11.93 -0.59
N TRP A 66 8.50 12.01 -0.77
CA TRP A 66 9.10 12.87 -1.78
C TRP A 66 8.56 12.59 -3.20
N SER A 67 8.45 11.33 -3.58
CA SER A 67 7.85 10.98 -4.87
C SER A 67 6.40 11.43 -4.99
N THR A 68 5.67 11.45 -3.88
CA THR A 68 4.27 11.88 -3.85
C THR A 68 4.13 13.39 -3.91
N THR A 69 4.92 14.13 -3.11
CA THR A 69 4.77 15.59 -2.95
C THR A 69 5.46 16.38 -4.04
N ASP A 70 6.67 15.98 -4.43
CA ASP A 70 7.51 16.74 -5.36
C ASP A 70 7.34 16.29 -6.81
N LEU A 71 7.04 14.99 -7.04
CA LEU A 71 6.89 14.43 -8.38
C LEU A 71 5.44 14.11 -8.75
N TYR A 72 4.51 14.27 -7.80
CA TYR A 72 3.09 13.89 -7.96
C TYR A 72 2.89 12.44 -8.41
N ALA A 73 3.83 11.57 -8.03
CA ALA A 73 3.94 10.18 -8.43
C ALA A 73 3.91 9.25 -7.21
N PRO A 74 2.77 9.12 -6.49
CA PRO A 74 2.67 8.33 -5.29
C PRO A 74 3.03 6.86 -5.54
N LEU A 75 3.80 6.27 -4.63
CA LEU A 75 4.22 4.88 -4.65
C LEU A 75 4.41 4.34 -3.23
N PHE A 76 4.53 3.03 -3.12
CA PHE A 76 4.82 2.32 -1.87
C PHE A 76 6.11 1.51 -1.98
N PHE A 77 6.64 1.10 -0.84
CA PHE A 77 7.80 0.22 -0.74
C PHE A 77 7.44 -1.09 -0.05
N ILE A 78 8.06 -2.17 -0.50
CA ILE A 78 8.13 -3.43 0.22
C ILE A 78 9.59 -3.75 0.45
N LEU A 79 9.97 -3.87 1.71
CA LEU A 79 11.31 -4.28 2.13
C LEU A 79 11.34 -5.78 2.40
N GLU A 80 12.45 -6.39 2.07
CA GLU A 80 12.75 -7.77 2.44
C GLU A 80 13.01 -7.85 3.95
N GLY A 81 12.23 -8.64 4.67
CA GLY A 81 12.44 -8.94 6.09
C GLY A 81 13.52 -9.99 6.26
N ARG A 82 14.79 -9.60 6.06
CA ARG A 82 15.89 -10.54 6.03
C ARG A 82 16.47 -10.84 7.41
N GLY A 83 17.11 -12.01 7.50
CA GLY A 83 17.84 -12.43 8.69
C GLY A 83 16.94 -12.76 9.88
N TYR A 84 15.76 -13.32 9.66
CA TYR A 84 14.84 -13.71 10.73
C TYR A 84 15.47 -14.74 11.67
N THR A 85 15.60 -14.38 12.93
CA THR A 85 16.30 -15.21 13.95
C THR A 85 15.37 -16.14 14.72
N GLY A 86 14.06 -16.01 14.58
CA GLY A 86 13.08 -16.78 15.38
C GLY A 86 12.95 -16.27 16.84
N THR A 87 13.58 -15.14 17.17
CA THR A 87 13.53 -14.50 18.49
C THR A 87 12.53 -13.34 18.52
N THR A 88 12.60 -12.51 19.56
CA THR A 88 11.74 -11.33 19.69
C THR A 88 11.82 -10.45 18.45
N LEU A 89 10.70 -10.27 17.78
CA LEU A 89 10.57 -9.46 16.57
C LEU A 89 10.03 -8.09 16.94
N LYS A 90 10.63 -7.02 16.40
CA LYS A 90 10.17 -5.64 16.60
C LYS A 90 8.72 -5.50 16.12
N ASP A 91 7.92 -4.78 16.90
CA ASP A 91 6.53 -4.50 16.56
C ASP A 91 6.45 -3.28 15.62
N LEU A 92 6.07 -3.52 14.37
CA LEU A 92 5.89 -2.48 13.35
C LEU A 92 4.49 -1.83 13.42
N SER A 93 3.54 -2.42 14.15
CA SER A 93 2.20 -1.85 14.31
C SER A 93 2.19 -0.57 15.15
N ASN A 94 3.31 -0.22 15.79
CA ASN A 94 3.50 1.02 16.54
C ASN A 94 4.28 2.10 15.76
N GLU A 95 4.68 1.81 14.53
CA GLU A 95 5.41 2.74 13.67
C GLU A 95 4.45 3.65 12.86
N THR A 96 5.02 4.54 12.04
CA THR A 96 4.27 5.53 11.25
C THR A 96 4.52 5.45 9.75
N TYR A 97 5.05 4.31 9.27
CA TYR A 97 5.48 4.15 7.88
C TYR A 97 4.35 3.57 7.01
N ASN A 98 3.33 4.38 6.75
CA ASN A 98 2.13 3.96 6.01
C ASN A 98 2.30 3.84 4.48
N ARG A 99 3.54 3.92 3.99
CA ARG A 99 3.92 3.64 2.60
C ARG A 99 4.94 2.50 2.48
N VAL A 100 5.29 1.87 3.59
CA VAL A 100 6.31 0.82 3.64
C VAL A 100 5.77 -0.43 4.31
N GLY A 101 5.90 -1.57 3.66
CA GLY A 101 5.63 -2.89 4.23
C GLY A 101 6.90 -3.73 4.32
N VAL A 102 6.94 -4.68 5.24
CA VAL A 102 8.03 -5.65 5.39
C VAL A 102 7.48 -7.05 5.19
N LEU A 103 8.04 -7.77 4.23
CA LEU A 103 7.69 -9.17 3.94
C LEU A 103 8.61 -10.12 4.67
N LEU A 104 8.03 -11.12 5.37
CA LEU A 104 8.74 -12.24 5.98
C LEU A 104 8.37 -13.56 5.30
N GLY A 105 9.35 -14.48 5.31
CA GLY A 105 9.21 -15.83 4.77
C GLY A 105 9.75 -15.98 3.34
N ASP A 106 10.31 -17.15 3.09
CA ASP A 106 10.91 -17.48 1.80
C ASP A 106 10.54 -18.90 1.35
N THR A 107 10.83 -19.21 0.11
CA THR A 107 10.61 -20.53 -0.51
C THR A 107 11.67 -21.54 -0.12
N GLU A 108 12.76 -21.13 0.51
CA GLU A 108 13.86 -21.96 0.98
C GLU A 108 13.97 -21.91 2.51
N ALA A 109 14.25 -23.08 3.11
CA ALA A 109 14.49 -23.17 4.55
C ALA A 109 15.79 -22.45 4.94
N ASP A 110 15.78 -21.76 6.07
CA ASP A 110 16.95 -21.04 6.62
C ASP A 110 17.51 -19.98 5.64
N SER A 111 16.68 -19.51 4.71
CA SER A 111 17.02 -18.39 3.84
C SER A 111 17.23 -17.14 4.68
N GLN A 112 18.21 -16.32 4.29
CA GLN A 112 18.44 -15.03 4.91
C GLN A 112 17.55 -13.93 4.31
N GLY A 113 16.74 -14.25 3.30
CA GLY A 113 15.88 -13.33 2.56
C GLY A 113 14.40 -13.53 2.81
N ALA A 114 13.59 -12.90 1.95
CA ALA A 114 12.16 -13.12 1.83
C ALA A 114 11.71 -13.13 0.36
N CYS A 115 10.66 -13.85 0.04
CA CYS A 115 10.17 -14.04 -1.33
C CYS A 115 9.45 -12.81 -1.90
N VAL A 116 10.10 -11.63 -1.90
CA VAL A 116 9.53 -10.36 -2.38
C VAL A 116 9.03 -10.43 -3.83
N GLY A 117 9.66 -11.26 -4.66
CA GLY A 117 9.22 -11.52 -6.04
C GLY A 117 7.84 -12.18 -6.11
N THR A 118 7.52 -13.10 -5.20
CA THR A 118 6.20 -13.74 -5.10
C THR A 118 5.13 -12.71 -4.75
N LEU A 119 5.42 -11.82 -3.79
CA LEU A 119 4.52 -10.72 -3.42
C LEU A 119 4.34 -9.74 -4.59
N ALA A 120 5.42 -9.36 -5.27
CA ALA A 120 5.37 -8.48 -6.43
C ALA A 120 4.48 -9.06 -7.54
N GLY A 121 4.66 -10.34 -7.87
CA GLY A 121 3.81 -11.05 -8.84
C GLY A 121 2.34 -11.10 -8.42
N ARG A 122 2.07 -11.35 -7.13
CA ARG A 122 0.71 -11.34 -6.59
C ARG A 122 0.07 -9.96 -6.71
N LEU A 123 0.77 -8.89 -6.33
CA LEU A 123 0.27 -7.52 -6.44
C LEU A 123 0.05 -7.08 -7.89
N ALA A 124 0.93 -7.46 -8.81
CA ALA A 124 0.80 -7.15 -10.23
C ALA A 124 -0.42 -7.84 -10.87
N SER A 125 -0.82 -9.00 -10.36
CA SER A 125 -1.97 -9.76 -10.87
C SER A 125 -3.32 -9.31 -10.33
N LEU A 126 -3.36 -8.38 -9.37
CA LEU A 126 -4.58 -7.96 -8.68
C LEU A 126 -4.89 -6.48 -8.90
N PRO A 127 -6.18 -6.11 -9.09
CA PRO A 127 -6.59 -4.72 -9.11
C PRO A 127 -6.31 -4.05 -7.76
N VAL A 128 -6.27 -2.71 -7.75
CA VAL A 128 -5.72 -1.93 -6.62
C VAL A 128 -6.42 -2.16 -5.28
N GLN A 129 -7.75 -2.33 -5.29
CA GLN A 129 -8.55 -2.56 -4.09
C GLN A 129 -8.45 -3.99 -3.56
N ARG A 130 -7.83 -4.90 -4.29
CA ARG A 130 -7.85 -6.31 -3.92
C ARG A 130 -6.79 -6.60 -2.87
N ASN A 131 -7.22 -7.09 -1.70
CA ASN A 131 -6.31 -7.59 -0.69
C ASN A 131 -5.56 -8.82 -1.19
N ILE A 132 -4.25 -8.89 -0.97
CA ILE A 132 -3.36 -9.97 -1.43
C ILE A 132 -3.69 -11.32 -0.79
N GLY A 133 -4.26 -11.31 0.42
CA GLY A 133 -4.66 -12.49 1.20
C GLY A 133 -6.00 -13.09 0.77
N ARG A 134 -6.73 -12.48 -0.17
CA ARG A 134 -8.05 -12.97 -0.58
C ARG A 134 -7.98 -14.38 -1.14
N VAL A 135 -8.57 -15.33 -0.42
CA VAL A 135 -8.55 -16.78 -0.74
C VAL A 135 -9.18 -17.10 -2.09
N LYS A 136 -10.25 -16.39 -2.48
CA LYS A 136 -10.93 -16.57 -3.79
C LYS A 136 -10.03 -16.31 -5.00
N ASN A 137 -8.89 -15.62 -4.82
CA ASN A 137 -7.91 -15.37 -5.88
C ASN A 137 -6.91 -16.53 -6.07
N GLY A 138 -7.12 -17.64 -5.36
CA GLY A 138 -6.27 -18.82 -5.42
C GLY A 138 -5.01 -18.70 -4.56
N ALA A 139 -4.35 -19.83 -4.36
CA ALA A 139 -3.10 -19.92 -3.63
C ALA A 139 -1.93 -19.25 -4.35
N LEU A 140 -0.86 -19.01 -3.63
CA LEU A 140 0.44 -18.58 -4.19
C LEU A 140 1.02 -19.71 -5.06
N LYS A 141 1.73 -19.33 -6.12
CA LYS A 141 2.38 -20.29 -7.01
C LYS A 141 3.71 -20.77 -6.43
N THR A 142 3.66 -21.33 -5.23
CA THR A 142 4.80 -21.92 -4.56
C THR A 142 4.39 -23.20 -3.88
N THR A 143 5.30 -24.18 -3.84
CA THR A 143 5.06 -25.50 -3.23
C THR A 143 5.43 -25.54 -1.76
N LEU A 144 6.36 -24.68 -1.34
CA LEU A 144 6.87 -24.63 0.03
C LEU A 144 7.09 -23.16 0.42
N LEU A 145 6.81 -22.83 1.69
CA LEU A 145 7.13 -21.56 2.32
C LEU A 145 7.62 -21.80 3.74
N TYR A 146 8.67 -21.08 4.10
CA TYR A 146 9.35 -21.18 5.38
C TYR A 146 9.42 -19.81 6.07
N VAL A 147 9.47 -19.85 7.40
CA VAL A 147 9.87 -18.72 8.23
C VAL A 147 11.03 -19.17 9.08
N GLY A 148 12.21 -18.69 8.75
CA GLY A 148 13.46 -19.26 9.25
C GLY A 148 13.61 -20.73 8.80
N LYS A 149 13.72 -21.64 9.76
CA LYS A 149 13.90 -23.09 9.50
C LYS A 149 12.60 -23.87 9.39
N LYS A 150 11.48 -23.31 9.86
CA LYS A 150 10.20 -24.02 9.95
C LYS A 150 9.31 -23.69 8.75
N LYS A 151 8.56 -24.68 8.30
CA LYS A 151 7.47 -24.42 7.34
C LYS A 151 6.37 -23.59 7.99
N VAL A 152 5.72 -22.79 7.19
CA VAL A 152 4.63 -21.91 7.63
C VAL A 152 3.51 -22.69 8.34
N GLU A 153 3.22 -23.94 7.92
CA GLU A 153 2.19 -24.79 8.55
C GLU A 153 2.61 -25.43 9.87
N GLU A 154 3.90 -25.44 10.21
CA GLU A 154 4.41 -26.09 11.42
C GLU A 154 4.28 -25.21 12.67
N ASP A 155 4.07 -23.88 12.50
CA ASP A 155 4.05 -22.93 13.62
C ASP A 155 3.04 -21.80 13.39
N SER A 156 1.75 -22.13 13.46
CA SER A 156 0.68 -21.16 13.21
C SER A 156 0.62 -20.03 14.23
N GLU A 157 1.09 -20.25 15.47
CA GLU A 157 1.13 -19.22 16.53
C GLU A 157 2.18 -18.17 16.22
N VAL A 158 3.37 -18.60 15.78
CA VAL A 158 4.44 -17.69 15.34
C VAL A 158 3.98 -16.88 14.13
N ILE A 159 3.32 -17.51 13.16
CA ILE A 159 2.76 -16.82 11.97
C ILE A 159 1.75 -15.75 12.38
N SER A 160 0.82 -16.06 13.30
CA SER A 160 -0.14 -15.08 13.82
C SER A 160 0.56 -13.93 14.56
N SER A 161 1.52 -14.25 15.44
CA SER A 161 2.30 -13.23 16.15
C SER A 161 3.09 -12.30 15.22
N ILE A 162 3.65 -12.81 14.12
CA ILE A 162 4.34 -12.00 13.11
C ILE A 162 3.36 -11.09 12.39
N HIS A 163 2.20 -11.60 12.00
CA HIS A 163 1.14 -10.81 11.38
C HIS A 163 0.67 -9.67 12.29
N ASP A 164 0.41 -9.96 13.58
CA ASP A 164 -0.10 -9.00 14.56
C ASP A 164 0.90 -7.86 14.81
N LYS A 165 2.20 -8.12 14.61
CA LYS A 165 3.26 -7.11 14.65
C LYS A 165 3.41 -6.28 13.36
N GLY A 166 2.46 -6.36 12.42
CA GLY A 166 2.43 -5.51 11.24
C GLY A 166 3.28 -5.97 10.06
N TYR A 167 3.73 -7.23 10.03
CA TYR A 167 4.46 -7.79 8.90
C TYR A 167 3.53 -8.44 7.87
N ILE A 168 3.92 -8.39 6.61
CA ILE A 168 3.32 -9.21 5.56
C ILE A 168 3.92 -10.62 5.67
N ILE A 169 3.07 -11.62 5.81
CA ILE A 169 3.48 -13.01 5.94
C ILE A 169 2.49 -13.92 5.25
N ALA A 170 2.94 -15.08 4.78
CA ALA A 170 2.07 -16.10 4.26
C ALA A 170 1.60 -17.05 5.37
N ARG A 171 0.43 -17.67 5.15
CA ARG A 171 -0.15 -18.69 6.02
C ARG A 171 -0.77 -19.82 5.22
N LYS A 172 -1.06 -20.91 5.89
CA LYS A 172 -1.82 -22.03 5.35
C LYS A 172 -3.15 -22.14 6.09
N TYR A 173 -4.24 -22.37 5.37
CA TYR A 173 -5.56 -22.56 5.96
C TYR A 173 -5.89 -24.04 6.05
N VAL A 174 -6.51 -24.45 7.16
CA VAL A 174 -7.04 -25.81 7.33
C VAL A 174 -8.08 -26.09 6.25
N GLY A 175 -7.98 -27.24 5.60
CA GLY A 175 -8.89 -27.62 4.52
C GLY A 175 -8.67 -26.89 3.19
N ARG A 176 -7.61 -26.10 3.04
CA ARG A 176 -7.24 -25.45 1.79
C ARG A 176 -5.84 -25.86 1.34
N SER A 177 -5.69 -26.16 0.06
CA SER A 177 -4.41 -26.45 -0.56
C SER A 177 -3.65 -25.18 -0.88
N GLY A 178 -2.33 -25.19 -0.68
CA GLY A 178 -1.42 -24.10 -0.98
C GLY A 178 -1.31 -23.05 0.11
N TYR A 179 -0.55 -22.00 -0.18
CA TYR A 179 -0.24 -20.89 0.73
C TYR A 179 -0.95 -19.62 0.29
N PHE A 180 -1.25 -18.76 1.26
CA PHE A 180 -1.94 -17.48 1.06
C PHE A 180 -1.24 -16.42 1.91
N PHE A 181 -1.20 -15.17 1.45
CA PHE A 181 -0.83 -14.10 2.37
C PHE A 181 -1.89 -13.94 3.46
N ALA A 182 -1.46 -13.62 4.68
CA ALA A 182 -2.37 -13.40 5.81
C ALA A 182 -3.17 -12.11 5.61
N ASP A 183 -2.47 -11.00 5.32
CA ASP A 183 -3.03 -9.69 5.03
C ASP A 183 -1.97 -8.82 4.32
N ASP A 184 -2.31 -7.57 4.00
CA ASP A 184 -1.50 -6.60 3.27
C ASP A 184 -1.06 -5.42 4.17
N ARG A 185 -0.54 -5.73 5.38
CA ARG A 185 -0.13 -4.75 6.39
C ARG A 185 1.03 -3.86 5.92
N LEU A 186 0.96 -2.57 6.30
CA LEU A 186 2.07 -1.62 6.26
C LEU A 186 2.61 -1.37 7.66
N ALA A 187 3.82 -0.84 7.78
CA ALA A 187 4.51 -0.62 9.04
C ALA A 187 3.98 0.65 9.76
N CYS A 188 2.73 0.61 10.17
CA CYS A 188 2.08 1.70 10.89
C CYS A 188 0.94 1.18 11.78
N VAL A 189 0.43 2.06 12.65
CA VAL A 189 -0.69 1.74 13.54
C VAL A 189 -1.92 1.30 12.73
N GLU A 190 -2.68 0.34 13.27
CA GLU A 190 -3.83 -0.24 12.57
C GLU A 190 -4.98 0.76 12.35
N THR A 191 -5.03 1.80 13.16
CA THR A 191 -6.01 2.88 13.06
C THR A 191 -5.69 3.92 11.97
N ASP A 192 -4.51 3.83 11.33
CA ASP A 192 -4.19 4.66 10.17
C ASP A 192 -5.08 4.23 8.98
N ASP A 193 -5.68 5.18 8.28
CA ASP A 193 -6.51 4.91 7.09
C ASP A 193 -5.77 4.13 6.01
N TYR A 194 -4.45 4.22 6.02
CA TYR A 194 -3.54 3.57 5.06
C TYR A 194 -2.73 2.43 5.68
N ALA A 195 -3.17 1.85 6.79
CA ALA A 195 -2.51 0.71 7.43
C ALA A 195 -2.42 -0.53 6.53
N HIS A 196 -3.18 -0.55 5.46
CA HIS A 196 -3.25 -1.65 4.50
C HIS A 196 -2.89 -1.22 3.09
N LEU A 197 -2.09 -2.04 2.43
CA LEU A 197 -1.58 -1.77 1.09
C LEU A 197 -2.70 -1.62 0.04
N SER A 198 -3.81 -2.34 0.19
CA SER A 198 -5.00 -2.19 -0.66
C SER A 198 -5.57 -0.77 -0.58
N ASN A 199 -5.74 -0.21 0.62
CA ASN A 199 -6.20 1.16 0.80
C ASN A 199 -5.19 2.17 0.23
N ARG A 200 -3.90 1.93 0.50
CA ARG A 200 -2.82 2.77 -0.03
C ARG A 200 -2.83 2.82 -1.56
N ARG A 201 -2.95 1.67 -2.21
CA ARG A 201 -3.01 1.57 -3.68
C ARG A 201 -4.25 2.26 -4.27
N VAL A 202 -5.39 2.17 -3.59
CA VAL A 202 -6.63 2.84 -4.01
C VAL A 202 -6.47 4.35 -4.01
N ILE A 203 -5.99 4.94 -2.90
CA ILE A 203 -5.83 6.40 -2.82
C ILE A 203 -4.74 6.89 -3.77
N ASP A 204 -3.64 6.15 -3.94
CA ASP A 204 -2.57 6.51 -4.85
C ASP A 204 -3.03 6.49 -6.33
N LYS A 205 -3.94 5.57 -6.71
CA LYS A 205 -4.55 5.56 -8.04
C LYS A 205 -5.50 6.74 -8.23
N ALA A 206 -6.37 7.02 -7.26
CA ALA A 206 -7.27 8.17 -7.29
C ALA A 206 -6.50 9.49 -7.40
N TYR A 207 -5.42 9.64 -6.63
CA TYR A 207 -4.53 10.79 -6.68
C TYR A 207 -3.96 11.04 -8.09
N ARG A 208 -3.48 9.98 -8.75
CA ARG A 208 -2.91 10.09 -10.10
C ARG A 208 -3.96 10.47 -11.14
N ILE A 209 -5.17 9.94 -11.02
CA ILE A 209 -6.27 10.29 -11.93
C ILE A 209 -6.64 11.76 -11.73
N ALA A 210 -6.83 12.20 -10.47
CA ALA A 210 -7.12 13.59 -10.15
C ALA A 210 -6.01 14.53 -10.65
N TYR A 211 -4.75 14.21 -10.39
CA TYR A 211 -3.61 14.98 -10.86
C TYR A 211 -3.61 15.17 -12.37
N ASN A 212 -3.74 14.08 -13.14
CA ASN A 212 -3.77 14.16 -14.60
C ASN A 212 -4.96 14.97 -15.13
N THR A 213 -6.13 14.84 -14.47
CA THR A 213 -7.33 15.61 -14.86
C THR A 213 -7.14 17.09 -14.57
N LEU A 214 -6.51 17.44 -13.44
CA LEU A 214 -6.29 18.83 -13.04
C LEU A 214 -5.18 19.52 -13.84
N LEU A 215 -4.25 18.77 -14.44
CA LEU A 215 -3.21 19.36 -15.30
C LEU A 215 -3.83 20.09 -16.52
N ASP A 216 -4.91 19.57 -17.07
CA ASP A 216 -5.60 20.18 -18.20
C ASP A 216 -6.35 21.47 -17.82
N MET A 217 -6.54 21.70 -16.52
CA MET A 217 -7.18 22.91 -15.94
C MET A 217 -6.18 23.92 -15.38
N MET A 218 -4.90 23.55 -15.33
CA MET A 218 -3.88 24.41 -14.75
C MET A 218 -3.58 25.60 -15.67
N LEU A 219 -3.60 26.81 -15.09
CA LEU A 219 -3.38 28.07 -15.82
C LEU A 219 -4.49 28.41 -16.82
N ASP A 220 -5.65 27.74 -16.73
CA ASP A 220 -6.82 28.12 -17.50
C ASP A 220 -7.47 29.40 -16.96
N GLU A 221 -8.17 30.10 -17.81
CA GLU A 221 -8.86 31.34 -17.47
C GLU A 221 -10.14 31.04 -16.69
N LEU A 222 -10.27 31.63 -15.50
CA LEU A 222 -11.39 31.39 -14.64
C LEU A 222 -12.34 32.59 -14.62
N GLU A 223 -13.63 32.35 -14.86
CA GLU A 223 -14.65 33.36 -14.61
C GLU A 223 -14.84 33.57 -13.11
N ILE A 224 -14.73 34.83 -12.69
CA ILE A 224 -14.77 35.24 -11.29
C ILE A 224 -15.94 36.20 -11.00
N ASN A 225 -16.37 36.22 -9.76
CA ASN A 225 -17.29 37.20 -9.20
C ASN A 225 -16.56 38.51 -8.85
N SER A 226 -17.32 39.55 -8.57
CA SER A 226 -16.77 40.88 -8.21
C SER A 226 -15.92 40.90 -6.93
N ASP A 227 -16.05 39.89 -6.08
CA ASP A 227 -15.28 39.68 -4.83
C ASP A 227 -14.02 38.83 -5.02
N GLY A 228 -13.71 38.40 -6.25
CA GLY A 228 -12.55 37.57 -6.59
C GLY A 228 -12.74 36.09 -6.34
N THR A 229 -13.96 35.63 -6.03
CA THR A 229 -14.29 34.20 -5.93
C THR A 229 -14.64 33.61 -7.29
N MET A 230 -14.54 32.29 -7.42
CA MET A 230 -14.97 31.57 -8.65
C MET A 230 -16.49 31.59 -8.79
N GLN A 231 -16.98 31.71 -10.04
CA GLN A 231 -18.40 31.53 -10.31
C GLN A 231 -18.85 30.09 -9.99
N THR A 232 -20.08 29.95 -9.47
CA THR A 232 -20.65 28.64 -9.09
C THR A 232 -20.64 27.62 -10.24
N GLY A 233 -20.88 28.08 -11.46
CA GLY A 233 -20.84 27.21 -12.66
C GLY A 233 -19.46 26.62 -12.92
N VAL A 234 -18.39 27.42 -12.73
CA VAL A 234 -17.01 26.97 -12.88
C VAL A 234 -16.65 25.95 -11.78
N ILE A 235 -17.00 26.25 -10.53
CA ILE A 235 -16.80 25.33 -9.39
C ILE A 235 -17.46 23.97 -9.68
N THR A 236 -18.74 23.98 -10.04
CA THR A 236 -19.50 22.74 -10.35
C THR A 236 -18.88 21.96 -11.49
N SER A 237 -18.47 22.64 -12.57
CA SER A 237 -17.79 22.01 -13.71
C SER A 237 -16.49 21.31 -13.32
N TRP A 238 -15.66 21.97 -12.52
CA TRP A 238 -14.38 21.41 -12.05
C TRP A 238 -14.59 20.19 -11.13
N GLN A 239 -15.52 20.31 -10.16
CA GLN A 239 -15.88 19.19 -9.29
C GLN A 239 -16.35 17.98 -10.10
N GLN A 240 -17.30 18.17 -11.00
CA GLN A 240 -17.84 17.10 -11.85
C GLN A 240 -16.79 16.47 -12.77
N THR A 241 -15.88 17.26 -13.31
CA THR A 241 -14.82 16.75 -14.18
C THR A 241 -13.91 15.77 -13.44
N VAL A 242 -13.49 16.11 -12.23
CA VAL A 242 -12.63 15.23 -11.40
C VAL A 242 -13.43 14.01 -10.91
N GLU A 243 -14.67 14.19 -10.45
CA GLU A 243 -15.55 13.08 -10.03
C GLU A 243 -15.81 12.10 -11.16
N ASN A 244 -16.13 12.58 -12.35
CA ASN A 244 -16.38 11.76 -13.54
C ASN A 244 -15.14 10.98 -13.97
N ALA A 245 -13.95 11.59 -13.92
CA ALA A 245 -12.70 10.93 -14.26
C ALA A 245 -12.42 9.74 -13.32
N ILE A 246 -12.61 9.93 -12.00
CA ILE A 246 -12.42 8.88 -11.00
C ILE A 246 -13.53 7.82 -11.08
N ASN A 247 -14.80 8.23 -11.16
CA ASN A 247 -15.92 7.28 -11.22
C ASN A 247 -15.83 6.39 -12.46
N ARG A 248 -15.49 6.95 -13.62
CA ARG A 248 -15.29 6.19 -14.87
C ARG A 248 -14.11 5.21 -14.77
N SER A 249 -13.01 5.64 -14.16
CA SER A 249 -11.77 4.85 -14.14
C SER A 249 -11.72 3.84 -13.00
N MET A 250 -12.39 4.10 -11.87
CA MET A 250 -12.28 3.29 -10.66
C MET A 250 -13.62 2.71 -10.21
N THR A 251 -14.68 3.53 -10.07
CA THR A 251 -15.98 3.03 -9.61
C THR A 251 -16.59 2.07 -10.63
N ALA A 252 -16.60 2.41 -11.91
CA ALA A 252 -17.08 1.55 -12.97
C ALA A 252 -16.26 0.26 -13.13
N ALA A 253 -14.96 0.29 -12.78
CA ALA A 253 -14.08 -0.88 -12.77
C ALA A 253 -14.23 -1.73 -11.48
N GLY A 254 -15.09 -1.36 -10.54
CA GLY A 254 -15.27 -2.05 -9.26
C GLY A 254 -14.07 -1.92 -8.33
N GLU A 255 -13.34 -0.82 -8.40
CA GLU A 255 -12.19 -0.53 -7.54
C GLU A 255 -12.56 0.38 -6.35
N LEU A 256 -13.70 1.07 -6.44
CA LEU A 256 -14.32 1.83 -5.35
C LEU A 256 -15.71 1.29 -5.06
N SER A 257 -16.16 1.44 -3.82
CA SER A 257 -17.53 1.14 -3.42
C SER A 257 -18.46 2.23 -3.92
N ALA A 258 -19.45 1.87 -4.75
CA ALA A 258 -20.34 2.82 -5.42
C ALA A 258 -21.37 3.51 -4.50
N GLY A 259 -21.58 3.04 -3.25
CA GLY A 259 -22.64 3.54 -2.40
C GLY A 259 -24.04 3.43 -3.01
N ASN A 260 -25.00 4.10 -2.43
CA ASN A 260 -26.40 4.07 -2.88
C ASN A 260 -26.67 4.95 -4.12
N ASN A 261 -25.81 5.92 -4.38
CA ASN A 261 -25.91 6.86 -5.50
C ASN A 261 -25.12 6.42 -6.74
N GLY A 262 -24.45 5.28 -6.68
CA GLY A 262 -23.62 4.78 -7.79
C GLY A 262 -22.24 5.43 -7.90
N GLU A 263 -21.85 6.30 -6.97
CA GLU A 263 -20.61 7.08 -7.00
C GLU A 263 -19.66 6.65 -5.88
N GLY A 264 -18.41 6.41 -6.24
CA GLY A 264 -17.34 6.02 -5.32
C GLY A 264 -16.46 7.17 -4.85
N CYS A 265 -16.67 8.39 -5.36
CA CYS A 265 -15.93 9.57 -4.93
C CYS A 265 -16.84 10.81 -4.88
N SER A 266 -16.38 11.82 -4.15
CA SER A 266 -16.94 13.16 -4.14
C SER A 266 -15.83 14.20 -4.11
N CYS A 267 -16.04 15.31 -4.79
CA CYS A 267 -15.13 16.44 -4.87
C CYS A 267 -15.81 17.70 -4.37
N TYR A 268 -15.11 18.48 -3.58
CA TYR A 268 -15.62 19.73 -3.02
C TYR A 268 -14.59 20.84 -3.17
N ILE A 269 -15.05 21.98 -3.70
CA ILE A 269 -14.33 23.25 -3.75
C ILE A 269 -15.13 24.25 -2.91
N ASP A 270 -14.50 24.89 -1.93
CA ASP A 270 -15.15 25.93 -1.14
C ASP A 270 -15.44 27.14 -2.04
N PRO A 271 -16.72 27.55 -2.22
CA PRO A 271 -17.06 28.68 -3.07
C PRO A 271 -16.58 30.04 -2.55
N LYS A 272 -16.11 30.11 -1.30
CA LYS A 272 -15.61 31.35 -0.68
C LYS A 272 -14.12 31.58 -0.93
N GLN A 273 -13.43 30.69 -1.66
CA GLN A 273 -12.02 30.90 -1.98
C GLN A 273 -11.84 32.11 -2.91
N ASN A 274 -11.04 33.08 -2.49
CA ASN A 274 -10.66 34.20 -3.34
C ASN A 274 -9.44 33.83 -4.18
N VAL A 275 -9.68 33.36 -5.39
CA VAL A 275 -8.64 32.87 -6.30
C VAL A 275 -7.78 34.00 -6.83
N VAL A 276 -8.35 35.20 -6.99
CA VAL A 276 -7.58 36.36 -7.44
C VAL A 276 -6.50 36.77 -6.43
N ALA A 277 -6.84 36.72 -5.13
CA ALA A 277 -5.90 37.08 -4.08
C ALA A 277 -4.81 36.02 -3.85
N THR A 278 -5.14 34.74 -4.04
CA THR A 278 -4.27 33.61 -3.66
C THR A 278 -3.59 32.94 -4.86
N SER A 279 -4.11 33.14 -6.07
CA SER A 279 -3.74 32.38 -7.28
C SER A 279 -3.79 30.87 -7.08
N LYS A 280 -4.70 30.38 -6.19
CA LYS A 280 -4.81 29.00 -5.77
C LYS A 280 -6.25 28.55 -5.69
N VAL A 281 -6.54 27.34 -6.16
CA VAL A 281 -7.79 26.63 -5.92
C VAL A 281 -7.48 25.43 -5.02
N GLU A 282 -8.16 25.33 -3.87
CA GLU A 282 -8.11 24.19 -2.98
C GLU A 282 -9.33 23.30 -3.20
N MET A 283 -9.07 22.02 -3.39
CA MET A 283 -10.05 21.00 -3.66
C MET A 283 -9.95 19.85 -2.67
N THR A 284 -11.05 19.43 -2.10
CA THR A 284 -11.12 18.24 -1.25
C THR A 284 -11.74 17.10 -2.01
N LEU A 285 -10.95 16.04 -2.24
CA LEU A 285 -11.39 14.81 -2.88
C LEU A 285 -11.53 13.71 -1.84
N LYS A 286 -12.70 13.07 -1.77
CA LYS A 286 -12.97 11.91 -0.92
C LYS A 286 -13.32 10.71 -1.78
N VAL A 287 -12.68 9.57 -1.53
CA VAL A 287 -12.96 8.30 -2.21
C VAL A 287 -13.51 7.30 -1.20
N ARG A 288 -14.36 6.39 -1.67
CA ARG A 288 -14.99 5.37 -0.84
C ARG A 288 -14.34 4.00 -1.12
N PRO A 289 -13.37 3.54 -0.29
CA PRO A 289 -12.80 2.21 -0.44
C PRO A 289 -13.82 1.13 -0.09
N PHE A 290 -13.50 -0.13 -0.45
CA PHE A 290 -14.24 -1.28 0.07
C PHE A 290 -13.85 -1.55 1.53
N GLY A 291 -14.82 -2.03 2.32
CA GLY A 291 -14.54 -2.64 3.63
C GLY A 291 -14.08 -4.10 3.47
N TYR A 292 -13.27 -4.57 4.42
CA TYR A 292 -12.77 -5.95 4.45
C TYR A 292 -13.14 -6.61 5.77
N ALA A 293 -13.80 -7.77 5.71
CA ALA A 293 -13.99 -8.63 6.88
C ALA A 293 -12.69 -9.41 7.10
N ARG A 294 -11.82 -8.91 7.99
CA ARG A 294 -10.56 -9.56 8.36
C ARG A 294 -10.77 -10.66 9.38
N TYR A 295 -11.74 -10.47 10.26
CA TYR A 295 -12.15 -11.42 11.29
C TYR A 295 -13.62 -11.74 11.09
N VAL A 296 -13.98 -13.01 11.29
CA VAL A 296 -15.36 -13.48 11.24
C VAL A 296 -15.59 -14.36 12.47
N ASP A 297 -16.40 -13.88 13.40
CA ASP A 297 -16.80 -14.63 14.58
C ASP A 297 -18.13 -15.33 14.29
N VAL A 298 -18.18 -16.62 14.54
CA VAL A 298 -19.36 -17.45 14.30
C VAL A 298 -19.83 -18.06 15.62
N ASN A 299 -21.00 -17.64 16.06
CA ASN A 299 -21.67 -18.25 17.22
C ASN A 299 -22.53 -19.42 16.73
N LEU A 300 -22.22 -20.64 17.19
CA LEU A 300 -22.94 -21.85 16.85
C LEU A 300 -23.84 -22.27 18.01
N GLY A 301 -25.05 -22.64 17.68
CA GLY A 301 -26.02 -23.18 18.63
C GLY A 301 -26.95 -24.21 17.96
N PHE A 302 -27.62 -25.03 18.77
CA PHE A 302 -28.64 -25.93 18.27
C PHE A 302 -29.98 -25.20 18.12
N GLN A 303 -30.62 -25.36 16.97
CA GLN A 303 -32.01 -24.93 16.81
C GLN A 303 -32.92 -26.03 17.43
N VAL A 304 -33.54 -25.70 18.56
CA VAL A 304 -34.56 -26.56 19.16
C VAL A 304 -35.90 -26.14 18.57
N THR A 305 -36.54 -27.07 17.85
CA THR A 305 -37.91 -26.88 17.41
C THR A 305 -38.81 -27.06 18.63
N THR A 306 -39.41 -25.99 19.12
CA THR A 306 -40.54 -26.09 20.07
C THR A 306 -41.72 -26.69 19.31
N VAL A 307 -42.13 -27.90 19.70
CA VAL A 307 -43.35 -28.58 19.23
C VAL A 307 -44.57 -27.86 19.77
#